data_397bc44ae3ae8d2cc2a85ed32eb887e0
#
_entry.id   397bc44ae3ae8d2cc2a85ed32eb887e0
#
_cell.length_a   1.000
_cell.length_b   1.000
_cell.length_c   1.000
_cell.angle_alpha   90.00
_cell.angle_beta   90.00
_cell.angle_gamma   90.00
#
_symmetry.space_group_name_H-M   'P 1'
#
loop_
_entity.id
_entity.type
_entity.pdbx_description
1 polymer ?
#
loop_
_entity_poly.entity_id
_entity_poly.type
_entity_poly.pdbx_seq_one_letter_code
_entity_poly.pdbx_strand_id
1 'polypeptide(L)'
;MNTATLDTETYRLARNLQAMLESDGRADADTLRQVGRHLCQHLLDRYRTQSSADRERVALAPWQERKAKEILAGSVHGKLFIAEVAQQCAMSRSHFSRAFKQATGLSPQDWSLHWRISRAQDLLADGAISLCQISLDCGFADQSHFSRMFTKLVGTTPKRWQREHLQLPNS
;
A
#
# COMPACT_ATOMS: atom_id res chain seq x y z
N MET A 1 14.74 -17.64 -2.47
CA MET A 1 14.51 -18.02 -3.88
C MET A 1 13.34 -18.98 -3.89
N ASN A 2 12.14 -18.48 -4.24
CA ASN A 2 10.96 -19.33 -4.39
C ASN A 2 11.01 -19.91 -5.80
N THR A 3 11.42 -21.16 -5.94
CA THR A 3 11.20 -21.94 -7.15
C THR A 3 9.71 -22.21 -7.26
N ALA A 4 9.03 -21.41 -8.08
CA ALA A 4 7.65 -21.68 -8.47
C ALA A 4 7.68 -23.01 -9.25
N THR A 5 7.34 -24.11 -8.59
CA THR A 5 7.10 -25.40 -9.25
C THR A 5 5.87 -25.22 -10.14
N LEU A 6 6.11 -25.26 -11.46
CA LEU A 6 5.03 -25.32 -12.44
C LEU A 6 4.20 -26.57 -12.14
N ASP A 7 2.87 -26.42 -12.05
CA ASP A 7 2.01 -27.59 -11.91
C ASP A 7 2.04 -28.47 -13.18
N THR A 8 1.69 -29.71 -13.00
CA THR A 8 1.75 -30.75 -14.05
C THR A 8 0.97 -30.37 -15.30
N GLU A 9 -0.18 -29.66 -15.14
CA GLU A 9 -1.03 -29.27 -16.27
C GLU A 9 -0.41 -28.09 -17.05
N THR A 10 0.08 -27.05 -16.35
CA THR A 10 0.82 -25.95 -16.96
C THR A 10 2.05 -26.45 -17.72
N TYR A 11 2.82 -27.38 -17.12
CA TYR A 11 3.98 -27.99 -17.77
C TYR A 11 3.58 -28.78 -19.03
N ARG A 12 2.51 -29.57 -18.96
CA ARG A 12 1.99 -30.35 -20.09
C ARG A 12 1.55 -29.45 -21.25
N LEU A 13 0.78 -28.40 -20.97
CA LEU A 13 0.30 -27.46 -21.99
C LEU A 13 1.45 -26.66 -22.63
N ALA A 14 2.42 -26.23 -21.82
CA ALA A 14 3.61 -25.54 -22.33
C ALA A 14 4.47 -26.45 -23.22
N ARG A 15 4.66 -27.70 -22.82
CA ARG A 15 5.42 -28.71 -23.65
C ARG A 15 4.69 -29.02 -24.94
N ASN A 16 3.37 -29.15 -24.93
CA ASN A 16 2.60 -29.35 -26.15
C ASN A 16 2.75 -28.15 -27.10
N LEU A 17 2.62 -26.93 -26.58
CA LEU A 17 2.79 -25.71 -27.38
C LEU A 17 4.21 -25.65 -28.00
N GLN A 18 5.23 -25.97 -27.21
CA GLN A 18 6.62 -26.00 -27.66
C GLN A 18 6.83 -27.03 -28.77
N ALA A 19 6.35 -28.28 -28.60
CA ALA A 19 6.46 -29.33 -29.59
C ALA A 19 5.76 -28.98 -30.92
N MET A 20 4.63 -28.26 -30.84
CA MET A 20 3.92 -27.77 -32.03
C MET A 20 4.70 -26.67 -32.77
N LEU A 21 5.36 -25.78 -32.03
CA LEU A 21 6.21 -24.72 -32.60
C LEU A 21 7.53 -25.28 -33.23
N GLU A 22 8.06 -26.36 -32.67
CA GLU A 22 9.27 -27.03 -33.17
C GLU A 22 8.97 -27.97 -34.33
N SER A 23 7.73 -28.36 -34.59
CA SER A 23 7.33 -29.19 -35.74
C SER A 23 7.18 -28.34 -37.00
N ASP A 24 8.29 -28.16 -37.70
CA ASP A 24 8.57 -27.46 -38.95
C ASP A 24 7.33 -27.30 -39.90
N GLY A 25 6.44 -26.33 -39.58
CA GLY A 25 5.32 -25.91 -40.44
C GLY A 25 4.13 -26.87 -40.62
N ARG A 26 4.06 -28.01 -39.88
CA ARG A 26 2.96 -28.99 -39.97
C ARG A 26 1.82 -28.78 -38.95
N ALA A 27 2.01 -27.90 -38.00
CA ALA A 27 0.93 -27.60 -37.06
C ALA A 27 -0.06 -26.64 -37.72
N ASP A 28 -1.35 -27.03 -37.75
CA ASP A 28 -2.42 -26.18 -38.19
C ASP A 28 -2.50 -24.93 -37.29
N ALA A 29 -2.57 -23.74 -37.90
CA ALA A 29 -2.56 -22.47 -37.21
C ALA A 29 -3.74 -22.35 -36.22
N ASP A 30 -4.86 -23.01 -36.49
CA ASP A 30 -6.04 -22.99 -35.60
C ASP A 30 -5.82 -23.88 -34.37
N THR A 31 -5.17 -25.03 -34.51
CA THR A 31 -4.79 -25.89 -33.39
C THR A 31 -3.76 -25.19 -32.49
N LEU A 32 -2.80 -24.47 -33.06
CA LEU A 32 -1.83 -23.69 -32.31
C LEU A 32 -2.50 -22.56 -31.48
N ARG A 33 -3.46 -21.84 -32.10
CA ARG A 33 -4.25 -20.82 -31.42
C ARG A 33 -5.13 -21.41 -30.31
N GLN A 34 -5.67 -22.60 -30.50
CA GLN A 34 -6.52 -23.28 -29.52
C GLN A 34 -5.72 -23.70 -28.29
N VAL A 35 -4.54 -24.33 -28.48
CA VAL A 35 -3.64 -24.72 -27.37
C VAL A 35 -3.11 -23.49 -26.64
N GLY A 36 -2.74 -22.44 -27.37
CA GLY A 36 -2.29 -21.17 -26.79
C GLY A 36 -3.39 -20.50 -25.95
N ARG A 37 -4.63 -20.46 -26.43
CA ARG A 37 -5.80 -19.97 -25.67
C ARG A 37 -6.03 -20.78 -24.41
N HIS A 38 -5.96 -22.10 -24.49
CA HIS A 38 -6.18 -22.98 -23.34
C HIS A 38 -5.11 -22.76 -22.26
N LEU A 39 -3.83 -22.65 -22.64
CA LEU A 39 -2.76 -22.32 -21.72
C LEU A 39 -2.96 -20.96 -21.06
N CYS A 40 -3.30 -19.92 -21.82
CA CYS A 40 -3.60 -18.59 -21.28
C CYS A 40 -4.77 -18.62 -20.32
N GLN A 41 -5.85 -19.30 -20.66
CA GLN A 41 -7.03 -19.42 -19.81
C GLN A 41 -6.74 -20.17 -18.52
N HIS A 42 -6.02 -21.28 -18.59
CA HIS A 42 -5.57 -22.04 -17.43
C HIS A 42 -4.69 -21.20 -16.48
N LEU A 43 -3.73 -20.43 -17.03
CA LEU A 43 -2.89 -19.53 -16.27
C LEU A 43 -3.72 -18.40 -15.61
N LEU A 44 -4.63 -17.77 -16.36
CA LEU A 44 -5.49 -16.70 -15.83
C LEU A 44 -6.37 -17.21 -14.70
N ASP A 45 -7.01 -18.36 -14.84
CA ASP A 45 -7.88 -18.94 -13.81
C ASP A 45 -7.06 -19.30 -12.56
N ARG A 46 -5.87 -19.87 -12.74
CA ARG A 46 -4.98 -20.20 -11.64
C ARG A 46 -4.45 -18.96 -10.91
N TYR A 47 -3.99 -17.95 -11.63
CA TYR A 47 -3.52 -16.69 -11.02
C TYR A 47 -4.67 -15.90 -10.38
N ARG A 48 -5.87 -15.96 -10.94
CA ARG A 48 -7.08 -15.35 -10.37
C ARG A 48 -7.44 -16.03 -9.04
N THR A 49 -7.41 -17.35 -8.98
CA THR A 49 -7.73 -18.15 -7.77
C THR A 49 -6.66 -17.96 -6.71
N GLN A 50 -5.38 -17.94 -7.05
CA GLN A 50 -4.30 -17.65 -6.11
C GLN A 50 -4.34 -16.20 -5.64
N SER A 51 -4.62 -15.23 -6.52
CA SER A 51 -4.75 -13.82 -6.16
C SER A 51 -5.92 -13.54 -5.22
N SER A 52 -7.05 -14.25 -5.33
CA SER A 52 -8.19 -14.10 -4.41
C SER A 52 -7.90 -14.75 -3.04
N ALA A 53 -7.35 -15.95 -3.02
CA ALA A 53 -6.95 -16.64 -1.78
C ALA A 53 -5.80 -15.90 -1.07
N ASP A 54 -4.85 -15.33 -1.80
CA ASP A 54 -3.79 -14.48 -1.23
C ASP A 54 -4.33 -13.12 -0.76
N ARG A 55 -5.34 -12.56 -1.41
CA ARG A 55 -6.03 -11.35 -0.93
C ARG A 55 -6.77 -11.58 0.38
N GLU A 56 -7.48 -12.69 0.54
CA GLU A 56 -8.14 -13.06 1.80
C GLU A 56 -7.13 -13.35 2.91
N ARG A 57 -6.01 -14.02 2.58
CA ARG A 57 -4.92 -14.29 3.55
C ARG A 57 -4.13 -13.05 3.94
N VAL A 58 -4.17 -11.99 3.13
CA VAL A 58 -3.43 -10.74 3.36
C VAL A 58 -4.32 -9.66 4.00
N ALA A 59 -5.63 -9.86 4.09
CA ALA A 59 -6.54 -8.88 4.69
C ALA A 59 -6.28 -8.71 6.20
N LEU A 60 -6.30 -7.45 6.66
CA LEU A 60 -6.34 -7.14 8.10
C LEU A 60 -7.73 -7.42 8.64
N ALA A 61 -7.80 -8.09 9.79
CA ALA A 61 -9.06 -8.14 10.54
C ALA A 61 -9.43 -6.71 11.04
N PRO A 62 -10.72 -6.38 11.20
CA PRO A 62 -11.13 -5.03 11.62
C PRO A 62 -10.48 -4.55 12.92
N TRP A 63 -10.21 -5.45 13.86
CA TRP A 63 -9.52 -5.12 15.10
C TRP A 63 -8.04 -4.81 14.90
N GLN A 64 -7.37 -5.53 13.96
CA GLN A 64 -5.96 -5.29 13.60
C GLN A 64 -5.78 -3.93 12.93
N GLU A 65 -6.70 -3.57 12.03
CA GLU A 65 -6.69 -2.27 11.37
C GLU A 65 -6.86 -1.13 12.38
N ARG A 66 -7.84 -1.22 13.28
CA ARG A 66 -8.04 -0.23 14.35
C ARG A 66 -6.80 -0.11 15.23
N LYS A 67 -6.29 -1.24 15.72
CA LYS A 67 -5.09 -1.29 16.57
C LYS A 67 -3.87 -0.68 15.89
N ALA A 68 -3.64 -1.02 14.62
CA ALA A 68 -2.56 -0.46 13.84
C ALA A 68 -2.69 1.07 13.70
N LYS A 69 -3.88 1.58 13.35
CA LYS A 69 -4.13 3.02 13.22
C LYS A 69 -3.93 3.75 14.55
N GLU A 70 -4.37 3.20 15.67
CA GLU A 70 -4.15 3.77 17.01
C GLU A 70 -2.66 3.90 17.32
N ILE A 71 -1.87 2.84 17.10
CA ILE A 71 -0.44 2.85 17.36
C ILE A 71 0.28 3.84 16.44
N LEU A 72 -0.06 3.82 15.13
CA LEU A 72 0.52 4.72 14.14
C LEU A 72 0.21 6.19 14.45
N ALA A 73 -1.00 6.48 14.91
CA ALA A 73 -1.42 7.82 15.33
C ALA A 73 -0.74 8.25 16.65
N GLY A 74 -0.56 7.34 17.59
CA GLY A 74 0.08 7.61 18.88
C GLY A 74 1.61 7.77 18.81
N SER A 75 2.25 7.23 17.76
CA SER A 75 3.72 7.28 17.59
C SER A 75 4.21 8.62 17.02
N VAL A 76 3.75 9.74 17.61
CA VAL A 76 4.06 11.09 17.11
C VAL A 76 5.51 11.49 17.44
N HIS A 77 5.98 11.18 18.65
CA HIS A 77 7.28 11.65 19.16
C HIS A 77 8.41 10.60 19.13
N GLY A 78 8.20 9.44 18.48
CA GLY A 78 9.17 8.35 18.47
C GLY A 78 9.50 7.85 17.07
N LYS A 79 10.59 7.07 16.98
CA LYS A 79 10.85 6.27 15.77
C LYS A 79 9.71 5.28 15.59
N LEU A 80 9.00 5.40 14.47
CA LEU A 80 7.95 4.45 14.10
C LEU A 80 8.60 3.12 13.68
N PHE A 81 8.55 2.12 14.55
CA PHE A 81 9.02 0.78 14.22
C PHE A 81 7.85 -0.06 13.71
N ILE A 82 7.73 -0.18 12.39
CA ILE A 82 6.67 -0.98 11.75
C ILE A 82 6.68 -2.44 12.21
N ALA A 83 7.86 -2.96 12.61
CA ALA A 83 7.97 -4.30 13.17
C ALA A 83 7.20 -4.45 14.49
N GLU A 84 7.23 -3.45 15.37
CA GLU A 84 6.49 -3.45 16.63
C GLU A 84 4.98 -3.36 16.41
N VAL A 85 4.54 -2.51 15.47
CA VAL A 85 3.13 -2.43 15.08
C VAL A 85 2.63 -3.78 14.54
N ALA A 86 3.42 -4.41 13.67
CA ALA A 86 3.11 -5.72 13.12
C ALA A 86 3.02 -6.79 14.21
N GLN A 87 3.95 -6.79 15.16
CA GLN A 87 3.97 -7.71 16.29
C GLN A 87 2.71 -7.56 17.16
N GLN A 88 2.27 -6.33 17.44
CA GLN A 88 1.03 -6.08 18.19
C GLN A 88 -0.23 -6.50 17.42
N CYS A 89 -0.14 -6.66 16.10
CA CYS A 89 -1.18 -7.21 15.26
C CYS A 89 -1.02 -8.74 15.02
N ALA A 90 -0.09 -9.41 15.76
CA ALA A 90 0.24 -10.83 15.59
C ALA A 90 0.64 -11.18 14.14
N MET A 91 1.39 -10.30 13.47
CA MET A 91 1.80 -10.45 12.07
C MET A 91 3.31 -10.24 11.90
N SER A 92 3.89 -10.84 10.86
CA SER A 92 5.24 -10.46 10.42
C SER A 92 5.21 -9.05 9.77
N ARG A 93 6.33 -8.32 9.83
CA ARG A 93 6.46 -6.98 9.26
C ARG A 93 6.03 -6.92 7.78
N SER A 94 6.47 -7.89 6.98
CA SER A 94 6.17 -7.92 5.54
C SER A 94 4.71 -8.21 5.25
N HIS A 95 4.10 -9.12 6.01
CA HIS A 95 2.68 -9.45 5.90
C HIS A 95 1.82 -8.25 6.32
N PHE A 96 2.12 -7.66 7.49
CA PHE A 96 1.44 -6.46 7.97
C PHE A 96 1.48 -5.31 6.97
N SER A 97 2.65 -4.98 6.42
CA SER A 97 2.78 -3.85 5.47
C SER A 97 1.95 -4.05 4.20
N ARG A 98 1.87 -5.26 3.68
CA ARG A 98 1.02 -5.59 2.52
C ARG A 98 -0.46 -5.53 2.86
N ALA A 99 -0.86 -6.15 3.98
CA ALA A 99 -2.24 -6.18 4.45
C ALA A 99 -2.75 -4.77 4.76
N PHE A 100 -1.94 -3.94 5.44
CA PHE A 100 -2.28 -2.56 5.76
C PHE A 100 -2.45 -1.71 4.51
N LYS A 101 -1.53 -1.84 3.53
CA LYS A 101 -1.64 -1.13 2.25
C LYS A 101 -2.88 -1.55 1.47
N GLN A 102 -3.23 -2.83 1.51
CA GLN A 102 -4.44 -3.34 0.86
C GLN A 102 -5.72 -2.79 1.51
N ALA A 103 -5.76 -2.69 2.85
CA ALA A 103 -6.91 -2.21 3.60
C ALA A 103 -7.08 -0.68 3.51
N THR A 104 -5.97 0.07 3.53
CA THR A 104 -6.01 1.55 3.64
C THR A 104 -5.61 2.30 2.36
N GLY A 105 -5.08 1.59 1.35
CA GLY A 105 -4.52 2.20 0.14
C GLY A 105 -3.11 2.77 0.31
N LEU A 106 -2.62 2.92 1.54
CA LEU A 106 -1.34 3.55 1.88
C LEU A 106 -0.40 2.58 2.62
N SER A 107 0.91 2.76 2.44
CA SER A 107 1.85 2.08 3.33
C SER A 107 1.68 2.58 4.78
N PRO A 108 2.07 1.80 5.81
CA PRO A 108 1.99 2.27 7.20
C PRO A 108 2.73 3.59 7.44
N GLN A 109 3.88 3.80 6.79
CA GLN A 109 4.64 5.05 6.88
C GLN A 109 3.91 6.23 6.22
N ASP A 110 3.38 6.03 5.01
CA ASP A 110 2.63 7.06 4.30
C ASP A 110 1.35 7.42 5.04
N TRP A 111 0.65 6.41 5.57
CA TRP A 111 -0.54 6.63 6.38
C TRP A 111 -0.22 7.46 7.64
N SER A 112 0.84 7.14 8.37
CA SER A 112 1.28 7.91 9.53
C SER A 112 1.65 9.35 9.14
N LEU A 113 2.31 9.54 8.00
CA LEU A 113 2.63 10.88 7.50
C LEU A 113 1.37 11.68 7.16
N HIS A 114 0.41 11.08 6.44
CA HIS A 114 -0.88 11.73 6.14
C HIS A 114 -1.63 12.12 7.41
N TRP A 115 -1.67 11.23 8.41
CA TRP A 115 -2.29 11.51 9.69
C TRP A 115 -1.64 12.69 10.42
N ARG A 116 -0.28 12.76 10.45
CA ARG A 116 0.46 13.88 11.04
C ARG A 116 0.17 15.20 10.33
N ILE A 117 0.05 15.18 9.01
CA ILE A 117 -0.30 16.37 8.22
C ILE A 117 -1.76 16.79 8.49
N SER A 118 -2.70 15.86 8.57
CA SER A 118 -4.10 16.18 8.93
C SER A 118 -4.18 16.82 10.32
N ARG A 119 -3.49 16.25 11.31
CA ARG A 119 -3.40 16.86 12.65
C ARG A 119 -2.78 18.27 12.61
N ALA A 120 -1.76 18.48 11.78
CA ALA A 120 -1.16 19.80 11.62
C ALA A 120 -2.13 20.81 10.98
N GLN A 121 -3.02 20.38 10.08
CA GLN A 121 -4.08 21.24 9.53
C GLN A 121 -5.06 21.68 10.61
N ASP A 122 -5.46 20.77 11.52
CA ASP A 122 -6.33 21.09 12.65
C ASP A 122 -5.67 22.16 13.57
N LEU A 123 -4.39 21.97 13.91
CA LEU A 123 -3.63 22.93 14.73
C LEU A 123 -3.38 24.27 14.03
N LEU A 124 -3.21 24.26 12.71
CA LEU A 124 -3.08 25.48 11.90
C LEU A 124 -4.39 26.25 11.84
N ALA A 125 -5.54 25.57 11.76
CA ALA A 125 -6.86 26.17 11.73
C ALA A 125 -7.22 26.78 13.09
N ASP A 126 -6.79 26.19 14.20
CA ASP A 126 -6.93 26.74 15.55
C ASP A 126 -6.10 28.03 15.74
N GLY A 127 -4.95 28.12 15.10
CA GLY A 127 -4.11 29.33 15.09
C GLY A 127 -3.45 29.68 16.43
N ALA A 128 -3.59 28.86 17.46
CA ALA A 128 -3.14 29.15 18.83
C ALA A 128 -1.62 29.04 19.03
N ILE A 129 -0.92 28.25 18.18
CA ILE A 129 0.50 27.95 18.38
C ILE A 129 1.32 28.18 17.11
N SER A 130 2.64 28.35 17.29
CA SER A 130 3.57 28.65 16.20
C SER A 130 3.79 27.45 15.26
N LEU A 131 4.20 27.72 14.01
CA LEU A 131 4.57 26.67 13.06
C LEU A 131 5.69 25.75 13.57
N CYS A 132 6.62 26.31 14.35
CA CYS A 132 7.69 25.54 14.98
C CYS A 132 7.10 24.54 15.98
N GLN A 133 6.19 24.99 16.86
CA GLN A 133 5.53 24.14 17.83
C GLN A 133 4.66 23.08 17.15
N ILE A 134 3.86 23.46 16.14
CA ILE A 134 3.06 22.51 15.35
C ILE A 134 3.94 21.42 14.74
N SER A 135 5.11 21.79 14.21
CA SER A 135 6.01 20.80 13.61
C SER A 135 6.49 19.76 14.64
N LEU A 136 6.82 20.20 15.85
CA LEU A 136 7.24 19.32 16.93
C LEU A 136 6.08 18.46 17.43
N ASP A 137 4.92 19.05 17.69
CA ASP A 137 3.72 18.37 18.20
C ASP A 137 3.17 17.33 17.20
N CYS A 138 3.46 17.52 15.90
CA CYS A 138 3.14 16.54 14.85
C CYS A 138 4.29 15.55 14.56
N GLY A 139 5.38 15.56 15.36
CA GLY A 139 6.46 14.60 15.30
C GLY A 139 7.39 14.75 14.08
N PHE A 140 7.55 15.96 13.57
CA PHE A 140 8.57 16.27 12.59
C PHE A 140 9.89 16.67 13.28
N ALA A 141 11.01 16.34 12.66
CA ALA A 141 12.32 16.63 13.21
C ALA A 141 12.58 18.15 13.33
N ASP A 142 12.06 18.91 12.37
CA ASP A 142 12.19 20.36 12.31
C ASP A 142 11.07 20.98 11.43
N GLN A 143 10.93 22.31 11.52
CA GLN A 143 9.94 23.07 10.75
C GLN A 143 10.18 23.01 9.22
N SER A 144 11.43 22.89 8.78
CA SER A 144 11.76 22.81 7.35
C SER A 144 11.31 21.47 6.75
N HIS A 145 11.54 20.37 7.47
CA HIS A 145 11.03 19.04 7.11
C HIS A 145 9.50 19.03 7.08
N PHE A 146 8.86 19.56 8.13
CA PHE A 146 7.40 19.73 8.17
C PHE A 146 6.88 20.49 6.95
N SER A 147 7.42 21.70 6.68
CA SER A 147 6.95 22.54 5.58
C SER A 147 7.07 21.88 4.21
N ARG A 148 8.15 21.12 3.98
CA ARG A 148 8.33 20.35 2.73
C ARG A 148 7.29 19.23 2.60
N MET A 149 7.06 18.45 3.68
CA MET A 149 6.10 17.36 3.65
C MET A 149 4.67 17.85 3.53
N PHE A 150 4.33 18.92 4.25
CA PHE A 150 3.03 19.58 4.15
C PHE A 150 2.76 20.07 2.72
N THR A 151 3.70 20.82 2.14
CA THR A 151 3.55 21.33 0.77
C THR A 151 3.43 20.21 -0.26
N LYS A 152 4.18 19.13 -0.07
CA LYS A 152 4.12 17.94 -0.94
C LYS A 152 2.75 17.28 -0.93
N LEU A 153 2.10 17.18 0.24
CA LEU A 153 0.83 16.46 0.40
C LEU A 153 -0.41 17.36 0.21
N VAL A 154 -0.31 18.63 0.62
CA VAL A 154 -1.44 19.58 0.60
C VAL A 154 -1.43 20.48 -0.64
N GLY A 155 -0.27 20.60 -1.31
CA GLY A 155 -0.10 21.43 -2.51
C GLY A 155 0.17 22.93 -2.24
N THR A 156 0.13 23.35 -0.97
CA THR A 156 0.42 24.75 -0.57
C THR A 156 1.24 24.80 0.72
N THR A 157 1.91 25.94 0.99
CA THR A 157 2.72 26.04 2.22
C THR A 157 1.85 26.14 3.46
N PRO A 158 2.32 25.66 4.65
CA PRO A 158 1.55 25.72 5.90
C PRO A 158 1.03 27.13 6.22
N LYS A 159 1.90 28.15 6.05
CA LYS A 159 1.54 29.56 6.33
C LYS A 159 0.49 30.12 5.38
N ARG A 160 0.54 29.74 4.11
CA ARG A 160 -0.48 30.14 3.13
C ARG A 160 -1.80 29.43 3.43
N TRP A 161 -1.77 28.13 3.67
CA TRP A 161 -2.92 27.33 4.04
C TRP A 161 -3.61 27.89 5.29
N GLN A 162 -2.84 28.22 6.35
CA GLN A 162 -3.34 28.80 7.58
C GLN A 162 -4.07 30.12 7.33
N ARG A 163 -3.46 31.04 6.55
CA ARG A 163 -4.08 32.32 6.22
C ARG A 163 -5.39 32.17 5.46
N GLU A 164 -5.45 31.22 4.53
CA GLU A 164 -6.66 30.95 3.74
C GLU A 164 -7.80 30.40 4.63
N HIS A 165 -7.48 29.61 5.66
CA HIS A 165 -8.48 28.97 6.54
C HIS A 165 -8.85 29.80 7.77
N LEU A 166 -7.96 30.66 8.26
CA LEU A 166 -8.29 31.62 9.34
C LEU A 166 -9.16 32.80 8.85
N GLN A 167 -9.24 33.03 7.54
CA GLN A 167 -10.06 34.10 6.94
C GLN A 167 -11.50 33.67 6.62
N LEU A 168 -11.84 32.39 6.79
CA LEU A 168 -13.22 31.91 6.67
C LEU A 168 -13.91 32.04 8.03
N PRO A 169 -14.89 32.95 8.23
CA PRO A 169 -15.68 32.95 9.45
C PRO A 169 -16.43 31.61 9.51
N ASN A 170 -16.35 30.94 10.66
CA ASN A 170 -17.18 29.79 10.96
C ASN A 170 -18.65 30.21 10.82
N SER A 171 -19.31 29.79 9.74
CA SER A 171 -20.76 29.93 9.53
C SER A 171 -21.48 28.76 10.15
#